data_59c31b8b23bce2a43d36ed61aa13cd67
#
_entry.id   59c31b8b23bce2a43d36ed61aa13cd67
#
_cell.length_a   1.000
_cell.length_b   1.000
_cell.length_c   1.000
_cell.angle_alpha   90.00
_cell.angle_beta   90.00
_cell.angle_gamma   90.00
#
_symmetry.space_group_name_H-M   'P 1'
#
loop_
_entity.id
_entity.type
_entity.pdbx_description
1 polymer ?
#
loop_
_entity_poly.entity_id
_entity_poly.type
_entity_poly.pdbx_seq_one_letter_code
_entity_poly.pdbx_strand_id
1 'polypeptide(L)'
;VLCFDSTIDAESFAAKKSAIFQILPKEDQTKNFLAGLMIPTLSRELFSVADEHDGKLPNRVVFFCDELGTMPAFDILPLFSAGRSRRLTLVPIIQSIAQIEKNYGKEGAEIIMDNVQDTIFGGFAPNSQTAEVLSKALGSRTVMSGSISRGKNDPNQSIQMIERPLMTPDELKSIPKGHFIVMKTGTHPMRTRLRLFLEWGITFGAAYQVPQQAARKVYYASKAELTDAIYWAFPAPARQNNYRTPKKEGTTP
;
A
#
# COMPACT_ATOMS: atom_id res chain seq x y z
N VAL A 1 1.11 -6.06 -23.53
CA VAL A 1 0.69 -7.45 -23.81
C VAL A 1 -0.78 -7.51 -23.49
N LEU A 2 -1.59 -7.75 -24.52
CA LEU A 2 -3.03 -7.93 -24.39
C LEU A 2 -3.31 -9.43 -24.34
N CYS A 3 -3.96 -9.89 -23.26
CA CYS A 3 -4.40 -11.26 -23.12
C CYS A 3 -5.92 -11.32 -23.24
N PHE A 4 -6.45 -12.36 -23.87
CA PHE A 4 -7.90 -12.59 -23.98
C PHE A 4 -8.50 -13.16 -22.70
N ASP A 5 -7.68 -13.76 -21.85
CA ASP A 5 -8.11 -14.37 -20.60
C ASP A 5 -7.56 -13.64 -19.39
N SER A 6 -8.42 -13.43 -18.40
CA SER A 6 -8.05 -13.01 -17.04
C SER A 6 -8.24 -14.20 -16.09
N THR A 7 -7.16 -14.55 -15.39
CA THR A 7 -7.22 -15.59 -14.35
C THR A 7 -7.53 -15.00 -12.96
N ILE A 8 -7.58 -13.68 -12.86
CA ILE A 8 -7.88 -12.95 -11.63
C ILE A 8 -9.14 -12.15 -11.88
N ASP A 9 -10.20 -12.50 -11.17
CA ASP A 9 -11.47 -11.81 -11.14
C ASP A 9 -11.66 -11.21 -9.75
N ALA A 10 -11.89 -9.90 -9.67
CA ALA A 10 -11.96 -9.16 -8.42
C ALA A 10 -13.16 -9.57 -7.55
N GLU A 11 -14.30 -9.89 -8.17
CA GLU A 11 -15.49 -10.32 -7.45
C GLU A 11 -15.27 -11.69 -6.80
N SER A 12 -14.80 -12.69 -7.57
CA SER A 12 -14.44 -14.00 -7.04
C SER A 12 -13.35 -13.94 -5.98
N PHE A 13 -12.37 -13.04 -6.16
CA PHE A 13 -11.30 -12.84 -5.19
C PHE A 13 -11.83 -12.27 -3.87
N ALA A 14 -12.74 -11.30 -3.92
CA ALA A 14 -13.35 -10.70 -2.74
C ALA A 14 -14.36 -11.62 -2.05
N ALA A 15 -15.02 -12.53 -2.79
CA ALA A 15 -16.01 -13.45 -2.27
C ALA A 15 -15.41 -14.67 -1.56
N LYS A 16 -14.20 -15.09 -1.90
CA LYS A 16 -13.55 -16.32 -1.41
C LYS A 16 -12.31 -16.00 -0.57
N LYS A 17 -11.95 -16.92 0.35
CA LYS A 17 -10.64 -16.89 1.02
C LYS A 17 -9.57 -17.25 0.01
N SER A 18 -8.84 -16.25 -0.46
CA SER A 18 -7.80 -16.39 -1.48
C SER A 18 -6.63 -15.49 -1.17
N ALA A 19 -5.48 -15.78 -1.76
CA ALA A 19 -4.29 -14.94 -1.66
C ALA A 19 -3.59 -14.89 -3.02
N ILE A 20 -3.16 -13.69 -3.39
CA ILE A 20 -2.34 -13.44 -4.59
C ILE A 20 -0.96 -13.04 -4.10
N PHE A 21 0.06 -13.78 -4.53
CA PHE A 21 1.46 -13.46 -4.25
C PHE A 21 2.09 -12.88 -5.51
N GLN A 22 2.45 -11.60 -5.43
CA GLN A 22 3.18 -10.93 -6.49
C GLN A 22 4.65 -10.83 -6.10
N ILE A 23 5.49 -11.62 -6.77
CA ILE A 23 6.94 -11.66 -6.50
C ILE A 23 7.65 -10.85 -7.58
N LEU A 24 8.36 -9.80 -7.14
CA LEU A 24 9.12 -8.92 -8.01
C LEU A 24 10.62 -9.26 -7.95
N PRO A 25 11.29 -9.45 -9.10
CA PRO A 25 12.74 -9.65 -9.10
C PRO A 25 13.44 -8.36 -8.67
N LYS A 26 14.31 -8.44 -7.66
CA LYS A 26 15.07 -7.28 -7.16
C LYS A 26 16.12 -6.79 -8.16
N GLU A 27 16.64 -7.70 -8.98
CA GLU A 27 17.74 -7.45 -9.91
C GLU A 27 17.29 -6.84 -11.24
N ASP A 28 16.04 -7.10 -11.65
CA ASP A 28 15.49 -6.63 -12.93
C ASP A 28 14.29 -5.71 -12.70
N GLN A 29 14.54 -4.43 -12.53
CA GLN A 29 13.49 -3.43 -12.31
C GLN A 29 12.62 -3.18 -13.54
N THR A 30 13.02 -3.67 -14.72
CA THR A 30 12.27 -3.45 -15.96
C THR A 30 10.88 -4.11 -15.92
N LYS A 31 10.72 -5.18 -15.13
CA LYS A 31 9.45 -5.89 -14.95
C LYS A 31 8.56 -5.32 -13.84
N ASN A 32 9.10 -4.43 -13.03
CA ASN A 32 8.36 -3.86 -11.90
C ASN A 32 7.16 -3.01 -12.35
N PHE A 33 7.16 -2.51 -13.59
CA PHE A 33 6.00 -1.79 -14.14
C PHE A 33 4.72 -2.65 -14.16
N LEU A 34 4.84 -3.98 -14.29
CA LEU A 34 3.68 -4.88 -14.24
C LEU A 34 2.99 -4.85 -12.87
N ALA A 35 3.77 -4.72 -11.79
CA ALA A 35 3.20 -4.52 -10.46
C ALA A 35 2.47 -3.17 -10.35
N GLY A 36 3.09 -2.14 -10.90
CA GLY A 36 2.50 -0.80 -10.98
C GLY A 36 1.20 -0.74 -11.80
N LEU A 37 0.95 -1.70 -12.69
CA LEU A 37 -0.31 -1.85 -13.40
C LEU A 37 -1.32 -2.73 -12.66
N MET A 38 -0.87 -3.86 -12.13
CA MET A 38 -1.75 -4.86 -11.51
C MET A 38 -2.43 -4.33 -10.25
N ILE A 39 -1.68 -3.71 -9.34
CA ILE A 39 -2.22 -3.23 -8.06
C ILE A 39 -3.30 -2.15 -8.25
N PRO A 40 -3.07 -1.08 -9.05
CA PRO A 40 -4.11 -0.08 -9.30
C PRO A 40 -5.32 -0.63 -10.04
N THR A 41 -5.11 -1.56 -10.99
CA THR A 41 -6.22 -2.18 -11.72
C THR A 41 -7.09 -3.00 -10.79
N LEU A 42 -6.48 -3.92 -10.03
CA LEU A 42 -7.20 -4.73 -9.03
C LEU A 42 -7.89 -3.85 -7.98
N SER A 43 -7.24 -2.78 -7.54
CA SER A 43 -7.83 -1.84 -6.57
C SER A 43 -9.10 -1.18 -7.13
N ARG A 44 -9.07 -0.70 -8.37
CA ARG A 44 -10.25 -0.08 -9.02
C ARG A 44 -11.39 -1.07 -9.19
N GLU A 45 -11.08 -2.28 -9.61
CA GLU A 45 -12.10 -3.35 -9.73
C GLU A 45 -12.70 -3.68 -8.36
N LEU A 46 -11.88 -3.78 -7.31
CA LEU A 46 -12.38 -3.99 -5.94
C LEU A 46 -13.23 -2.83 -5.42
N PHE A 47 -12.93 -1.59 -5.79
CA PHE A 47 -13.80 -0.46 -5.48
C PHE A 47 -15.15 -0.59 -6.19
N SER A 48 -15.15 -0.99 -7.49
CA SER A 48 -16.38 -1.23 -8.24
C SER A 48 -17.22 -2.35 -7.61
N VAL A 49 -16.59 -3.48 -7.27
CA VAL A 49 -17.27 -4.57 -6.55
C VAL A 49 -17.84 -4.11 -5.21
N ALA A 50 -17.13 -3.25 -4.48
CA ALA A 50 -17.66 -2.71 -3.23
C ALA A 50 -18.89 -1.83 -3.47
N ASP A 51 -18.88 -1.00 -4.51
CA ASP A 51 -20.03 -0.14 -4.85
C ASP A 51 -21.27 -0.97 -5.25
N GLU A 52 -21.09 -2.13 -5.90
CA GLU A 52 -22.13 -3.09 -6.22
C GLU A 52 -22.68 -3.85 -4.99
N HIS A 53 -21.93 -3.84 -3.86
CA HIS A 53 -22.26 -4.50 -2.60
C HIS A 53 -22.47 -3.51 -1.46
N ASP A 54 -23.35 -2.54 -1.64
CA ASP A 54 -23.71 -1.53 -0.62
C ASP A 54 -22.50 -0.78 -0.04
N GLY A 55 -21.51 -0.52 -0.88
CA GLY A 55 -20.30 0.23 -0.54
C GLY A 55 -19.26 -0.56 0.26
N LYS A 56 -19.37 -1.89 0.36
CA LYS A 56 -18.41 -2.72 1.12
C LYS A 56 -18.16 -4.05 0.44
N LEU A 57 -16.90 -4.46 0.38
CA LEU A 57 -16.54 -5.80 -0.10
C LEU A 57 -17.15 -6.90 0.78
N PRO A 58 -17.53 -8.06 0.22
CA PRO A 58 -18.01 -9.22 0.98
C PRO A 58 -17.01 -9.63 2.08
N ASN A 59 -15.74 -9.77 1.74
CA ASN A 59 -14.66 -10.00 2.69
C ASN A 59 -13.67 -8.85 2.68
N ARG A 60 -12.92 -8.71 3.80
CA ARG A 60 -11.83 -7.73 3.87
C ARG A 60 -10.68 -8.17 2.95
N VAL A 61 -10.25 -7.26 2.09
CA VAL A 61 -9.05 -7.45 1.27
C VAL A 61 -7.90 -6.66 1.91
N VAL A 62 -6.75 -7.31 2.07
CA VAL A 62 -5.56 -6.72 2.66
C VAL A 62 -4.42 -6.74 1.65
N PHE A 63 -3.85 -5.59 1.37
CA PHE A 63 -2.65 -5.44 0.57
C PHE A 63 -1.42 -5.34 1.49
N PHE A 64 -0.59 -6.37 1.51
CA PHE A 64 0.70 -6.31 2.16
C PHE A 64 1.74 -5.84 1.14
N CYS A 65 2.18 -4.59 1.27
CA CYS A 65 3.17 -4.00 0.39
C CYS A 65 4.54 -4.05 1.06
N ASP A 66 5.19 -5.20 0.98
CA ASP A 66 6.55 -5.36 1.48
C ASP A 66 7.53 -4.58 0.60
N GLU A 67 8.44 -3.85 1.24
CA GLU A 67 9.38 -2.95 0.60
C GLU A 67 8.70 -1.90 -0.32
N LEU A 68 7.56 -1.34 0.10
CA LEU A 68 6.82 -0.33 -0.67
C LEU A 68 7.72 0.81 -1.20
N GLY A 69 8.73 1.20 -0.44
CA GLY A 69 9.67 2.24 -0.83
C GLY A 69 10.56 1.92 -2.04
N THR A 70 10.67 0.64 -2.43
CA THR A 70 11.43 0.19 -3.60
C THR A 70 10.54 -0.18 -4.78
N MET A 71 9.23 -0.30 -4.57
CA MET A 71 8.27 -0.55 -5.63
C MET A 71 8.13 0.69 -6.52
N PRO A 72 7.75 0.52 -7.82
CA PRO A 72 7.34 1.64 -8.64
C PRO A 72 6.20 2.40 -7.97
N ALA A 73 6.25 3.72 -8.03
CA ALA A 73 5.14 4.52 -7.54
C ALA A 73 3.86 4.19 -8.32
N PHE A 74 2.77 3.94 -7.62
CA PHE A 74 1.43 3.75 -8.16
C PHE A 74 0.46 4.61 -7.35
N ASP A 75 -0.73 4.83 -7.88
CA ASP A 75 -1.73 5.65 -7.19
C ASP A 75 -2.28 4.91 -5.95
N ILE A 76 -1.60 5.11 -4.82
CA ILE A 76 -1.89 4.48 -3.54
C ILE A 76 -2.82 5.33 -2.66
N LEU A 77 -2.91 6.63 -2.93
CA LEU A 77 -3.64 7.57 -2.08
C LEU A 77 -5.14 7.25 -1.95
N PRO A 78 -5.85 6.82 -3.02
CA PRO A 78 -7.24 6.40 -2.90
C PRO A 78 -7.43 5.20 -1.97
N LEU A 79 -6.46 4.27 -1.92
CA LEU A 79 -6.51 3.13 -1.00
C LEU A 79 -6.42 3.57 0.46
N PHE A 80 -5.62 4.57 0.78
CA PHE A 80 -5.54 5.13 2.12
C PHE A 80 -6.78 5.93 2.51
N SER A 81 -7.29 6.76 1.61
CA SER A 81 -8.40 7.67 1.92
C SER A 81 -9.77 6.97 1.91
N ALA A 82 -10.05 6.14 0.91
CA ALA A 82 -11.36 5.52 0.70
C ALA A 82 -11.43 4.02 1.03
N GLY A 83 -10.29 3.32 1.08
CA GLY A 83 -10.26 1.87 1.24
C GLY A 83 -10.87 1.37 2.54
N ARG A 84 -10.68 2.08 3.65
CA ARG A 84 -11.17 1.66 4.97
C ARG A 84 -12.70 1.44 5.00
N SER A 85 -13.47 2.37 4.45
CA SER A 85 -14.94 2.27 4.41
C SER A 85 -15.41 1.08 3.57
N ARG A 86 -14.64 0.71 2.56
CA ARG A 86 -14.93 -0.39 1.62
C ARG A 86 -14.33 -1.74 2.00
N ARG A 87 -13.78 -1.88 3.20
CA ARG A 87 -13.06 -3.07 3.70
C ARG A 87 -11.77 -3.40 2.95
N LEU A 88 -11.13 -2.40 2.36
CA LEU A 88 -9.76 -2.49 1.88
C LEU A 88 -8.81 -2.01 2.97
N THR A 89 -7.77 -2.77 3.21
CA THR A 89 -6.73 -2.43 4.19
C THR A 89 -5.38 -2.48 3.50
N LEU A 90 -4.57 -1.44 3.69
CA LEU A 90 -3.21 -1.40 3.19
C LEU A 90 -2.24 -1.50 4.36
N VAL A 91 -1.26 -2.37 4.22
CA VAL A 91 -0.16 -2.57 5.18
C VAL A 91 1.16 -2.27 4.47
N PRO A 92 1.59 -1.00 4.46
CA PRO A 92 2.87 -0.64 3.89
C PRO A 92 4.02 -1.04 4.83
N ILE A 93 5.04 -1.70 4.31
CA ILE A 93 6.27 -2.01 5.02
C ILE A 93 7.40 -1.25 4.35
N ILE A 94 8.07 -0.40 5.12
CA ILE A 94 9.11 0.50 4.63
C ILE A 94 10.34 0.44 5.53
N GLN A 95 11.50 0.77 4.96
CA GLN A 95 12.75 0.88 5.72
C GLN A 95 12.98 2.30 6.24
N SER A 96 12.47 3.32 5.53
CA SER A 96 12.57 4.71 5.94
C SER A 96 11.46 5.56 5.31
N ILE A 97 11.11 6.66 5.99
CA ILE A 97 10.14 7.63 5.47
C ILE A 97 10.66 8.30 4.19
N ALA A 98 11.97 8.53 4.08
CA ALA A 98 12.58 9.12 2.90
C ALA A 98 12.33 8.31 1.60
N GLN A 99 12.11 7.00 1.70
CA GLN A 99 11.75 6.18 0.54
C GLN A 99 10.34 6.51 0.04
N ILE A 100 9.41 6.79 0.94
CA ILE A 100 8.05 7.23 0.55
C ILE A 100 8.12 8.63 -0.05
N GLU A 101 8.85 9.55 0.57
CA GLU A 101 9.03 10.91 0.04
C GLU A 101 9.63 10.91 -1.37
N LYS A 102 10.57 10.02 -1.64
CA LYS A 102 11.16 9.85 -2.98
C LYS A 102 10.10 9.45 -4.02
N ASN A 103 9.18 8.57 -3.68
CA ASN A 103 8.22 8.00 -4.61
C ASN A 103 6.94 8.85 -4.75
N TYR A 104 6.51 9.50 -3.68
CA TYR A 104 5.22 10.21 -3.62
C TYR A 104 5.35 11.70 -3.32
N GLY A 105 6.56 12.21 -3.17
CA GLY A 105 6.82 13.58 -2.72
C GLY A 105 6.55 13.76 -1.23
N LYS A 106 6.91 14.91 -0.68
CA LYS A 106 6.69 15.21 0.74
C LYS A 106 5.22 15.21 1.11
N GLU A 107 4.39 15.90 0.33
CA GLU A 107 2.94 15.97 0.55
C GLU A 107 2.28 14.60 0.49
N GLY A 108 2.65 13.77 -0.50
CA GLY A 108 2.15 12.40 -0.59
C GLY A 108 2.57 11.53 0.59
N ALA A 109 3.79 11.69 1.09
CA ALA A 109 4.27 10.99 2.27
C ALA A 109 3.50 11.42 3.54
N GLU A 110 3.23 12.70 3.72
CA GLU A 110 2.41 13.23 4.82
C GLU A 110 0.99 12.66 4.75
N ILE A 111 0.34 12.67 3.58
CA ILE A 111 -0.99 12.09 3.40
C ILE A 111 -1.00 10.60 3.78
N ILE A 112 0.02 9.85 3.37
CA ILE A 112 0.14 8.43 3.72
C ILE A 112 0.26 8.27 5.24
N MET A 113 1.15 9.01 5.88
CA MET A 113 1.39 8.92 7.32
C MET A 113 0.15 9.30 8.14
N ASP A 114 -0.58 10.34 7.74
CA ASP A 114 -1.77 10.82 8.43
C ASP A 114 -2.96 9.85 8.35
N ASN A 115 -3.01 9.03 7.29
CA ASN A 115 -4.06 8.03 7.13
C ASN A 115 -3.74 6.68 7.79
N VAL A 116 -2.51 6.47 8.28
CA VAL A 116 -2.12 5.25 8.99
C VAL A 116 -2.67 5.26 10.41
N GLN A 117 -3.46 4.25 10.76
CA GLN A 117 -4.08 4.13 12.10
C GLN A 117 -3.15 3.46 13.11
N ASP A 118 -2.31 2.56 12.64
CA ASP A 118 -1.37 1.79 13.47
C ASP A 118 0.03 1.90 12.86
N THR A 119 1.02 2.32 13.65
CA THR A 119 2.42 2.39 13.24
C THR A 119 3.26 1.52 14.16
N ILE A 120 3.98 0.58 13.57
CA ILE A 120 4.89 -0.32 14.29
C ILE A 120 6.31 -0.07 13.77
N PHE A 121 7.22 0.25 14.66
CA PHE A 121 8.60 0.53 14.27
C PHE A 121 9.62 0.07 15.29
N GLY A 122 10.84 -0.19 14.81
CA GLY A 122 12.00 -0.59 15.60
C GLY A 122 13.19 -0.90 14.70
N GLY A 123 14.39 -0.86 15.25
CA GLY A 123 15.60 -1.19 14.48
C GLY A 123 16.01 -0.13 13.48
N PHE A 124 16.44 1.03 13.94
CA PHE A 124 16.90 2.13 13.10
C PHE A 124 18.40 2.02 12.79
N ALA A 125 18.76 2.46 11.57
CA ALA A 125 20.17 2.72 11.26
C ALA A 125 20.72 3.88 12.12
N PRO A 126 22.01 3.91 12.45
CA PRO A 126 22.60 4.95 13.30
C PRO A 126 22.34 6.39 12.83
N ASN A 127 22.32 6.60 11.52
CA ASN A 127 22.10 7.92 10.90
C ASN A 127 20.66 8.14 10.41
N SER A 128 19.68 7.40 10.95
CA SER A 128 18.29 7.46 10.49
C SER A 128 17.62 8.77 10.93
N GLN A 129 17.19 9.58 9.97
CA GLN A 129 16.31 10.73 10.22
C GLN A 129 14.88 10.31 10.60
N THR A 130 14.46 9.11 10.18
CA THR A 130 13.17 8.55 10.57
C THR A 130 13.03 8.46 12.09
N ALA A 131 14.11 8.19 12.84
CA ALA A 131 14.08 8.17 14.29
C ALA A 131 13.74 9.55 14.90
N GLU A 132 14.14 10.65 14.27
CA GLU A 132 13.79 12.01 14.72
C GLU A 132 12.31 12.30 14.51
N VAL A 133 11.78 11.94 13.33
CA VAL A 133 10.36 12.13 13.03
C VAL A 133 9.49 11.33 14.01
N LEU A 134 9.84 10.07 14.24
CA LEU A 134 9.08 9.19 15.13
C LEU A 134 9.23 9.57 16.61
N SER A 135 10.38 10.08 17.03
CA SER A 135 10.56 10.64 18.37
C SER A 135 9.61 11.81 18.63
N LYS A 136 9.46 12.70 17.66
CA LYS A 136 8.49 13.82 17.75
C LYS A 136 7.04 13.31 17.75
N ALA A 137 6.71 12.33 16.92
CA ALA A 137 5.37 11.73 16.84
C ALA A 137 4.97 11.02 18.13
N LEU A 138 5.91 10.46 18.88
CA LEU A 138 5.66 9.86 20.19
C LEU A 138 5.20 10.89 21.24
N GLY A 139 5.53 12.17 21.05
CA GLY A 139 5.24 13.22 22.00
C GLY A 139 6.27 13.33 23.13
N SER A 140 5.92 14.12 24.13
CA SER A 140 6.82 14.46 25.23
C SER A 140 6.15 14.29 26.58
N ARG A 141 6.95 14.33 27.64
CA ARG A 141 6.51 14.36 29.04
C ARG A 141 7.30 15.38 29.80
N THR A 142 6.70 15.94 30.84
CA THR A 142 7.39 16.79 31.80
C THR A 142 8.18 15.95 32.78
N VAL A 143 9.46 16.23 32.94
CA VAL A 143 10.34 15.59 33.91
C VAL A 143 10.98 16.62 34.81
N MET A 144 11.24 16.26 36.05
CA MET A 144 12.03 17.09 36.93
C MET A 144 13.51 16.92 36.58
N SER A 145 14.18 18.05 36.34
CA SER A 145 15.62 18.12 36.17
C SER A 145 16.20 19.00 37.30
N GLY A 146 17.21 18.49 37.95
CA GLY A 146 17.82 19.22 39.04
C GLY A 146 19.34 19.37 38.85
N SER A 147 19.90 20.53 39.17
CA SER A 147 21.32 20.73 39.32
C SER A 147 21.63 20.91 40.81
N ILE A 148 22.64 20.20 41.29
CA ILE A 148 23.17 20.34 42.63
C ILE A 148 24.53 21.01 42.53
N SER A 149 24.63 22.27 42.99
CA SER A 149 25.91 22.96 43.11
C SER A 149 26.43 22.77 44.53
N ARG A 150 27.60 22.16 44.70
CA ARG A 150 28.25 22.01 45.98
C ARG A 150 29.20 23.16 46.22
N GLY A 151 28.70 24.25 46.83
CA GLY A 151 29.55 25.29 47.42
C GLY A 151 30.13 24.83 48.76
N LYS A 152 31.23 25.45 49.19
CA LYS A 152 31.98 25.06 50.42
C LYS A 152 31.14 25.16 51.71
N ASN A 153 30.06 25.96 51.71
CA ASN A 153 29.25 26.27 52.88
C ASN A 153 27.75 26.02 52.75
N ASP A 154 27.22 25.84 51.54
CA ASP A 154 25.77 25.51 51.36
C ASP A 154 25.52 24.79 50.03
N PRO A 155 24.88 23.64 50.03
CA PRO A 155 24.46 23.00 48.80
C PRO A 155 23.23 23.74 48.24
N ASN A 156 23.38 24.41 47.12
CA ASN A 156 22.26 25.02 46.41
C ASN A 156 21.65 23.98 45.44
N GLN A 157 20.40 23.65 45.66
CA GLN A 157 19.65 22.69 44.83
C GLN A 157 18.62 23.48 44.00
N SER A 158 18.77 23.47 42.68
CA SER A 158 17.76 24.00 41.75
C SER A 158 17.02 22.86 41.08
N ILE A 159 15.71 22.86 41.22
CA ILE A 159 14.83 21.87 40.59
C ILE A 159 14.00 22.64 39.55
N GLN A 160 14.02 22.16 38.30
CA GLN A 160 13.23 22.70 37.20
C GLN A 160 12.40 21.59 36.55
N MET A 161 11.20 21.93 36.11
CA MET A 161 10.38 21.09 35.25
C MET A 161 10.79 21.34 33.82
N ILE A 162 11.24 20.31 33.11
CA ILE A 162 11.63 20.41 31.71
C ILE A 162 10.80 19.41 30.87
N GLU A 163 10.51 19.81 29.66
CA GLU A 163 9.91 18.93 28.68
C GLU A 163 10.97 18.01 28.11
N ARG A 164 10.65 16.71 28.03
CA ARG A 164 11.52 15.69 27.45
C ARG A 164 10.72 14.79 26.55
N PRO A 165 11.18 14.46 25.30
CA PRO A 165 10.55 13.44 24.47
C PRO A 165 10.31 12.15 25.25
N LEU A 166 9.21 11.47 25.00
CA LEU A 166 8.94 10.15 25.58
C LEU A 166 10.07 9.16 25.31
N MET A 167 10.61 9.20 24.08
CA MET A 167 11.85 8.54 23.72
C MET A 167 12.64 9.49 22.80
N THR A 168 13.90 9.71 23.11
CA THR A 168 14.80 10.48 22.26
C THR A 168 15.16 9.69 21.00
N PRO A 169 15.63 10.33 19.91
CA PRO A 169 16.10 9.62 18.72
C PRO A 169 17.19 8.58 19.04
N ASP A 170 18.07 8.88 19.99
CA ASP A 170 19.15 7.96 20.40
C ASP A 170 18.61 6.75 21.16
N GLU A 171 17.61 6.94 22.01
CA GLU A 171 16.91 5.85 22.69
C GLU A 171 16.17 4.96 21.68
N LEU A 172 15.57 5.53 20.61
CA LEU A 172 14.94 4.78 19.54
C LEU A 172 15.96 3.96 18.74
N LYS A 173 17.12 4.57 18.41
CA LYS A 173 18.22 3.87 17.71
C LYS A 173 18.83 2.75 18.56
N SER A 174 18.72 2.84 19.87
CA SER A 174 19.25 1.85 20.85
C SER A 174 18.26 0.77 21.22
N ILE A 175 17.08 0.71 20.60
CA ILE A 175 16.10 -0.35 20.87
C ILE A 175 16.68 -1.71 20.49
N PRO A 176 16.70 -2.70 21.42
CA PRO A 176 17.23 -4.02 21.13
C PRO A 176 16.44 -4.72 20.02
N LYS A 177 17.12 -5.58 19.26
CA LYS A 177 16.49 -6.42 18.24
C LYS A 177 15.31 -7.21 18.79
N GLY A 178 14.20 -7.24 18.05
CA GLY A 178 12.97 -7.90 18.47
C GLY A 178 12.06 -7.06 19.36
N HIS A 179 12.47 -5.84 19.75
CA HIS A 179 11.62 -4.88 20.42
C HIS A 179 11.09 -3.84 19.43
N PHE A 180 9.86 -3.44 19.65
CA PHE A 180 9.14 -2.52 18.77
C PHE A 180 8.36 -1.50 19.59
N ILE A 181 8.16 -0.34 19.02
CA ILE A 181 7.20 0.65 19.50
C ILE A 181 5.97 0.54 18.63
N VAL A 182 4.81 0.50 19.26
CA VAL A 182 3.51 0.49 18.60
C VAL A 182 2.79 1.78 18.97
N MET A 183 2.41 2.54 17.97
CA MET A 183 1.50 3.68 18.07
C MET A 183 0.18 3.30 17.41
N LYS A 184 -0.90 3.62 18.08
CA LYS A 184 -2.25 3.37 17.57
C LYS A 184 -3.14 4.56 17.91
N THR A 185 -3.98 4.95 16.95
CA THR A 185 -4.95 6.02 17.16
C THR A 185 -5.84 5.76 18.38
N GLY A 186 -5.92 6.73 19.27
CA GLY A 186 -6.74 6.66 20.49
C GLY A 186 -6.11 5.88 21.67
N THR A 187 -4.84 5.48 21.56
CA THR A 187 -4.14 4.81 22.66
C THR A 187 -2.76 5.44 22.87
N HIS A 188 -2.21 5.26 24.07
CA HIS A 188 -0.84 5.64 24.34
C HIS A 188 0.14 4.72 23.62
N PRO A 189 1.30 5.23 23.15
CA PRO A 189 2.36 4.41 22.59
C PRO A 189 2.82 3.33 23.58
N MET A 190 3.09 2.14 23.06
CA MET A 190 3.61 1.05 23.88
C MET A 190 4.87 0.45 23.28
N ARG A 191 5.78 0.03 24.18
CA ARG A 191 6.94 -0.78 23.82
C ARG A 191 6.61 -2.25 24.00
N THR A 192 6.86 -3.06 22.98
CA THR A 192 6.58 -4.50 23.00
C THR A 192 7.77 -5.29 22.48
N ARG A 193 7.80 -6.58 22.81
CA ARG A 193 8.72 -7.55 22.23
C ARG A 193 7.93 -8.52 21.37
N LEU A 194 8.28 -8.61 20.10
CA LEU A 194 7.71 -9.60 19.19
C LEU A 194 8.71 -10.74 18.99
N ARG A 195 8.23 -11.97 19.18
CA ARG A 195 9.00 -13.16 18.86
C ARG A 195 9.02 -13.38 17.34
N LEU A 196 10.09 -13.93 16.84
CA LEU A 196 10.12 -14.39 15.45
C LEU A 196 9.08 -15.51 15.27
N PHE A 197 8.47 -15.56 14.09
CA PHE A 197 7.46 -16.59 13.79
C PHE A 197 7.99 -18.02 13.98
N LEU A 198 9.28 -18.26 13.79
CA LEU A 198 9.94 -19.53 14.05
C LEU A 198 9.84 -19.99 15.53
N GLU A 199 9.73 -19.05 16.45
CA GLU A 199 9.59 -19.33 17.89
C GLU A 199 8.14 -19.65 18.29
N TRP A 200 7.19 -19.52 17.36
CA TRP A 200 5.77 -19.76 17.62
C TRP A 200 5.34 -21.21 17.37
N GLY A 201 6.29 -22.09 17.01
CA GLY A 201 6.00 -23.47 16.68
C GLY A 201 5.21 -23.63 15.37
N ILE A 202 5.19 -22.61 14.52
CA ILE A 202 4.56 -22.68 13.22
C ILE A 202 5.45 -23.52 12.30
N THR A 203 4.92 -24.63 11.82
CA THR A 203 5.59 -25.48 10.81
C THR A 203 4.95 -25.25 9.47
N PHE A 204 5.76 -25.09 8.44
CA PHE A 204 5.30 -25.01 7.07
C PHE A 204 5.47 -26.38 6.41
N GLY A 205 4.55 -26.71 5.51
CA GLY A 205 4.73 -27.86 4.61
C GLY A 205 5.90 -27.65 3.65
N ALA A 206 6.11 -28.59 2.74
CA ALA A 206 7.12 -28.45 1.70
C ALA A 206 6.90 -27.17 0.89
N ALA A 207 7.99 -26.48 0.56
CA ALA A 207 7.91 -25.25 -0.23
C ALA A 207 7.21 -25.56 -1.58
N TYR A 208 6.23 -24.72 -1.92
CA TYR A 208 5.58 -24.81 -3.23
C TYR A 208 6.61 -24.52 -4.33
N GLN A 209 6.84 -25.49 -5.17
CA GLN A 209 7.68 -25.31 -6.34
C GLN A 209 6.79 -24.97 -7.54
N VAL A 210 6.99 -23.80 -8.10
CA VAL A 210 6.36 -23.43 -9.36
C VAL A 210 6.99 -24.31 -10.45
N PRO A 211 6.21 -25.13 -11.20
CA PRO A 211 6.76 -25.90 -12.30
C PRO A 211 7.44 -24.94 -13.28
N GLN A 212 8.72 -25.15 -13.56
CA GLN A 212 9.40 -24.40 -14.62
C GLN A 212 8.75 -24.77 -15.95
N GLN A 213 7.89 -23.89 -16.44
CA GLN A 213 7.34 -24.04 -17.78
C GLN A 213 8.38 -23.52 -18.77
N ALA A 214 9.21 -24.44 -19.27
CA ALA A 214 10.38 -24.15 -20.13
C ALA A 214 10.03 -23.49 -21.47
N ALA A 215 8.79 -23.54 -21.93
CA ALA A 215 8.34 -22.89 -23.15
C ALA A 215 6.86 -22.54 -23.07
N ARG A 216 6.52 -21.46 -22.38
CA ARG A 216 5.16 -20.94 -22.42
C ARG A 216 4.96 -20.29 -23.78
N LYS A 217 4.12 -20.89 -24.65
CA LYS A 217 3.62 -20.17 -25.83
C LYS A 217 2.75 -19.05 -25.34
N VAL A 218 3.23 -17.83 -25.44
CA VAL A 218 2.42 -16.65 -25.19
C VAL A 218 1.69 -16.31 -26.48
N TYR A 219 0.39 -16.42 -26.49
CA TYR A 219 -0.45 -15.97 -27.59
C TYR A 219 -0.68 -14.48 -27.44
N TYR A 220 -0.20 -13.71 -28.38
CA TYR A 220 -0.51 -12.29 -28.47
C TYR A 220 -1.72 -12.12 -29.39
N ALA A 221 -2.70 -11.37 -28.93
CA ALA A 221 -3.79 -10.98 -29.80
C ALA A 221 -3.24 -10.04 -30.90
N SER A 222 -3.45 -10.41 -32.16
CA SER A 222 -3.15 -9.51 -33.27
C SER A 222 -4.15 -8.33 -33.29
N LYS A 223 -3.77 -7.22 -33.93
CA LYS A 223 -4.69 -6.09 -34.10
C LYS A 223 -5.99 -6.49 -34.81
N ALA A 224 -5.92 -7.42 -35.76
CA ALA A 224 -7.08 -7.93 -36.47
C ALA A 224 -8.03 -8.69 -35.53
N GLU A 225 -7.49 -9.63 -34.76
CA GLU A 225 -8.29 -10.40 -33.78
C GLU A 225 -8.95 -9.51 -32.73
N LEU A 226 -8.25 -8.47 -32.24
CA LEU A 226 -8.84 -7.51 -31.32
C LEU A 226 -9.94 -6.69 -31.98
N THR A 227 -9.73 -6.25 -33.22
CA THR A 227 -10.74 -5.50 -33.97
C THR A 227 -11.99 -6.36 -34.18
N ASP A 228 -11.81 -7.61 -34.57
CA ASP A 228 -12.91 -8.55 -34.77
C ASP A 228 -13.65 -8.83 -33.45
N ALA A 229 -12.94 -9.05 -32.36
CA ALA A 229 -13.54 -9.23 -31.03
C ALA A 229 -14.37 -8.02 -30.58
N ILE A 230 -13.87 -6.80 -30.84
CA ILE A 230 -14.60 -5.56 -30.55
C ILE A 230 -15.85 -5.46 -31.42
N TYR A 231 -15.77 -5.76 -32.72
CA TYR A 231 -16.94 -5.75 -33.61
C TYR A 231 -18.02 -6.74 -33.20
N TRP A 232 -17.62 -7.93 -32.70
CA TRP A 232 -18.57 -8.92 -32.21
C TRP A 232 -19.20 -8.52 -30.87
N ALA A 233 -18.42 -7.96 -29.97
CA ALA A 233 -18.92 -7.53 -28.66
C ALA A 233 -19.77 -6.25 -28.73
N PHE A 234 -19.45 -5.36 -29.66
CA PHE A 234 -20.11 -4.06 -29.84
C PHE A 234 -20.48 -3.85 -31.32
N PRO A 235 -21.49 -4.56 -31.85
CA PRO A 235 -21.90 -4.37 -33.23
C PRO A 235 -22.35 -2.92 -33.45
N ALA A 236 -21.84 -2.28 -34.49
CA ALA A 236 -22.25 -0.94 -34.84
C ALA A 236 -23.77 -0.88 -35.04
N PRO A 237 -24.47 0.13 -34.52
CA PRO A 237 -25.91 0.26 -34.75
C PRO A 237 -26.18 0.28 -36.21
N ALA A 238 -27.18 -0.53 -36.66
CA ALA A 238 -27.55 -0.59 -38.05
C ALA A 238 -27.78 0.84 -38.59
N ARG A 239 -26.99 1.27 -39.58
CA ARG A 239 -27.21 2.55 -40.23
C ARG A 239 -28.61 2.55 -40.79
N GLN A 240 -29.52 3.33 -40.22
CA GLN A 240 -30.79 3.63 -40.87
C GLN A 240 -30.46 4.33 -42.18
N ASN A 241 -30.57 3.59 -43.28
CA ASN A 241 -30.44 4.16 -44.62
C ASN A 241 -31.68 5.04 -44.87
N ASN A 242 -31.60 6.29 -44.49
CA ASN A 242 -32.52 7.30 -44.92
C ASN A 242 -32.18 7.67 -46.37
N TYR A 243 -32.29 6.74 -47.30
CA TYR A 243 -32.41 7.07 -48.70
C TYR A 243 -33.82 7.64 -48.90
N ARG A 244 -33.97 8.98 -48.87
CA ARG A 244 -35.10 9.66 -49.44
C ARG A 244 -35.09 9.33 -50.92
N THR A 245 -36.03 8.51 -51.38
CA THR A 245 -36.36 8.36 -52.81
C THR A 245 -36.68 9.72 -53.38
N PRO A 246 -36.02 10.16 -54.46
CA PRO A 246 -36.37 11.42 -55.11
C PRO A 246 -37.81 11.31 -55.67
N LYS A 247 -38.67 12.29 -55.32
CA LYS A 247 -40.01 12.44 -55.91
C LYS A 247 -39.82 12.62 -57.40
N LYS A 248 -40.40 11.70 -58.20
CA LYS A 248 -40.61 11.93 -59.63
C LYS A 248 -41.54 13.11 -59.77
N GLU A 249 -41.01 14.23 -60.34
CA GLU A 249 -41.83 15.32 -60.84
C GLU A 249 -42.63 14.82 -62.05
N GLY A 250 -43.95 14.83 -61.90
CA GLY A 250 -44.86 14.49 -63.01
C GLY A 250 -44.85 15.57 -64.03
N THR A 251 -44.49 15.19 -65.22
CA THR A 251 -44.83 15.98 -66.47
C THR A 251 -46.32 15.78 -66.77
N THR A 252 -47.05 16.89 -66.78
CA THR A 252 -48.41 16.94 -67.24
C THR A 252 -48.43 17.81 -68.56
N PRO A 253 -49.29 17.50 -69.46
CA PRO A 253 -49.18 17.85 -70.90
C PRO A 253 -49.45 19.31 -71.22
#